data_b21125d99dab9248b548509782c380db
#
_entry.id   b21125d99dab9248b548509782c380db
#
_cell.length_a   1.000
_cell.length_b   1.000
_cell.length_c   1.000
_cell.angle_alpha   90.00
_cell.angle_beta   90.00
_cell.angle_gamma   90.00
#
_symmetry.space_group_name_H-M   'P 1'
#
loop_
_entity.id
_entity.type
_entity.pdbx_description
1 polymer ?
#
loop_
_entity_poly.entity_id
_entity_poly.type
_entity_poly.pdbx_seq_one_letter_code
_entity_poly.pdbx_strand_id
1 'polypeptide(L)'
;MNIETHLRNLGESLEVIRESIEKGLVERQRTLGFNTSAAAADMLEAFLHKNNLIDPGFVIKHEWLKSKNKVKEKLPFDFPHKDEFLELILKIEEKRNVLCYGKPQKE
;
A
#
# COMPACT_ATOMS: atom_id res chain seq x y z
N MET A 1 -9.85 -12.02 -1.18
CA MET A 1 -10.55 -10.80 -1.63
C MET A 1 -10.42 -10.69 -3.14
N ASN A 2 -11.48 -10.32 -3.86
CA ASN A 2 -11.43 -10.26 -5.32
C ASN A 2 -10.97 -8.89 -5.82
N ILE A 3 -10.73 -8.81 -7.14
CA ILE A 3 -10.24 -7.57 -7.78
C ILE A 3 -11.20 -6.40 -7.56
N GLU A 4 -12.50 -6.64 -7.68
CA GLU A 4 -13.50 -5.58 -7.53
C GLU A 4 -13.46 -4.96 -6.13
N THR A 5 -13.30 -5.80 -5.11
CA THR A 5 -13.20 -5.34 -3.72
C THR A 5 -11.94 -4.51 -3.52
N HIS A 6 -10.80 -4.96 -4.07
CA HIS A 6 -9.54 -4.19 -3.97
C HIS A 6 -9.64 -2.85 -4.68
N LEU A 7 -10.29 -2.81 -5.86
CA LEU A 7 -10.45 -1.55 -6.59
C LEU A 7 -11.38 -0.60 -5.87
N ARG A 8 -12.42 -1.10 -5.23
CA ARG A 8 -13.31 -0.28 -4.42
C ARG A 8 -12.59 0.29 -3.21
N ASN A 9 -11.82 -0.54 -2.51
CA ASN A 9 -11.04 -0.11 -1.37
C ASN A 9 -10.00 0.93 -1.76
N LEU A 10 -9.36 0.71 -2.91
CA LEU A 10 -8.42 1.68 -3.47
C LEU A 10 -9.10 3.03 -3.71
N GLY A 11 -10.30 3.01 -4.31
CA GLY A 11 -11.07 4.23 -4.55
C GLY A 11 -11.38 4.99 -3.26
N GLU A 12 -11.81 4.29 -2.22
CA GLU A 12 -12.06 4.90 -0.91
C GLU A 12 -10.79 5.53 -0.33
N SER A 13 -9.67 4.80 -0.39
CA SER A 13 -8.39 5.31 0.12
C SER A 13 -7.93 6.57 -0.63
N LEU A 14 -8.07 6.58 -1.95
CA LEU A 14 -7.69 7.73 -2.76
C LEU A 14 -8.55 8.95 -2.45
N GLU A 15 -9.84 8.74 -2.20
CA GLU A 15 -10.73 9.83 -1.82
C GLU A 15 -10.36 10.42 -0.46
N VAL A 16 -10.05 9.58 0.52
CA VAL A 16 -9.60 10.03 1.84
C VAL A 16 -8.27 10.79 1.74
N ILE A 17 -7.36 10.32 0.89
CA ILE A 17 -6.09 11.01 0.64
C ILE A 17 -6.35 12.41 0.08
N ARG A 18 -7.25 12.52 -0.90
CA ARG A 18 -7.62 13.81 -1.48
C ARG A 18 -8.21 14.75 -0.44
N GLU A 19 -9.12 14.26 0.40
CA GLU A 19 -9.70 15.04 1.48
C GLU A 19 -8.64 15.50 2.49
N SER A 20 -7.68 14.64 2.78
CA SER A 20 -6.59 14.97 3.71
C SER A 20 -5.73 16.10 3.15
N ILE A 21 -5.48 16.12 1.85
CA ILE A 21 -4.75 17.20 1.19
C ILE A 21 -5.52 18.51 1.30
N GLU A 22 -6.83 18.48 1.08
CA GLU A 22 -7.69 19.67 1.15
C GLU A 22 -7.80 20.22 2.57
N LYS A 23 -7.84 19.37 3.58
CA LYS A 23 -8.05 19.76 4.98
C LYS A 23 -6.79 20.08 5.75
N GLY A 24 -5.63 19.77 5.21
CA GLY A 24 -4.34 20.03 5.84
C GLY A 24 -3.55 18.77 6.11
N LEU A 25 -2.38 18.68 5.48
CA LEU A 25 -1.54 17.49 5.55
C LEU A 25 -1.00 17.22 6.95
N VAL A 26 -0.58 18.28 7.66
CA VAL A 26 0.00 18.11 9.00
C VAL A 26 -1.01 17.53 9.97
N GLU A 27 -2.25 17.98 9.91
CA GLU A 27 -3.32 17.54 10.81
C GLU A 27 -3.85 16.15 10.48
N ARG A 28 -3.59 15.66 9.27
CA ARG A 28 -4.10 14.40 8.77
C ARG A 28 -3.01 13.36 8.48
N GLN A 29 -1.84 13.50 9.10
CA GLN A 29 -0.70 12.64 8.82
C GLN A 29 -1.01 11.15 9.02
N ARG A 30 -1.66 10.82 10.12
CA ARG A 30 -2.00 9.42 10.40
C ARG A 30 -2.97 8.85 9.37
N THR A 31 -4.02 9.62 9.05
CA THR A 31 -5.00 9.23 8.03
C THR A 31 -4.34 9.06 6.68
N LEU A 32 -3.46 9.98 6.30
CA LEU A 32 -2.72 9.92 5.05
C LEU A 32 -1.81 8.69 5.00
N GLY A 33 -1.08 8.42 6.09
CA GLY A 33 -0.19 7.27 6.17
C GLY A 33 -0.93 5.94 6.00
N PHE A 34 -2.02 5.74 6.75
CA PHE A 34 -2.81 4.52 6.63
C PHE A 34 -3.41 4.35 5.24
N ASN A 35 -3.98 5.39 4.66
CA ASN A 35 -4.67 5.28 3.38
C ASN A 35 -3.71 5.13 2.20
N THR A 36 -2.54 5.76 2.26
CA THR A 36 -1.52 5.59 1.21
C THR A 36 -0.99 4.15 1.22
N SER A 37 -0.71 3.62 2.40
CA SER A 37 -0.26 2.23 2.54
C SER A 37 -1.34 1.24 2.09
N ALA A 38 -2.59 1.45 2.50
CA ALA A 38 -3.70 0.60 2.10
C ALA A 38 -3.92 0.64 0.59
N ALA A 39 -3.86 1.83 -0.01
CA ALA A 39 -4.00 1.99 -1.45
C ALA A 39 -2.92 1.25 -2.22
N ALA A 40 -1.67 1.31 -1.76
CA ALA A 40 -0.56 0.61 -2.40
C ALA A 40 -0.75 -0.90 -2.35
N ALA A 41 -1.17 -1.44 -1.21
CA ALA A 41 -1.42 -2.87 -1.04
C ALA A 41 -2.58 -3.34 -1.93
N ASP A 42 -3.69 -2.58 -1.96
CA ASP A 42 -4.83 -2.92 -2.81
C ASP A 42 -4.48 -2.88 -4.29
N MET A 43 -3.69 -1.91 -4.71
CA MET A 43 -3.24 -1.79 -6.09
C MET A 43 -2.37 -2.99 -6.48
N LEU A 44 -1.44 -3.38 -5.61
CA LEU A 44 -0.58 -4.53 -5.85
C LEU A 44 -1.39 -5.82 -5.97
N GLU A 45 -2.30 -6.08 -5.01
CA GLU A 45 -3.13 -7.28 -5.06
C GLU A 45 -4.03 -7.31 -6.29
N ALA A 46 -4.65 -6.18 -6.64
CA ALA A 46 -5.48 -6.10 -7.86
C ALA A 46 -4.67 -6.42 -9.11
N PHE A 47 -3.46 -5.88 -9.20
CA PHE A 47 -2.56 -6.16 -10.33
C PHE A 47 -2.20 -7.65 -10.40
N LEU A 48 -1.83 -8.24 -9.27
CA LEU A 48 -1.44 -9.65 -9.23
C LEU A 48 -2.61 -10.59 -9.55
N HIS A 49 -3.80 -10.28 -9.07
CA HIS A 49 -5.01 -11.04 -9.41
C HIS A 49 -5.35 -10.91 -10.90
N LYS A 50 -5.26 -9.70 -11.45
CA LYS A 50 -5.54 -9.47 -12.86
C LYS A 50 -4.62 -10.28 -13.78
N ASN A 51 -3.38 -10.48 -13.36
CA ASN A 51 -2.40 -11.23 -14.12
C ASN A 51 -2.32 -12.71 -13.72
N ASN A 52 -3.23 -13.18 -12.90
CA ASN A 52 -3.32 -14.56 -12.43
C ASN A 52 -2.04 -15.06 -11.74
N LEU A 53 -1.36 -14.16 -11.04
CA LEU A 53 -0.12 -14.49 -10.32
C LEU A 53 -0.37 -14.95 -8.89
N ILE A 54 -1.55 -14.68 -8.35
CA ILE A 54 -1.95 -15.14 -7.02
C ILE A 54 -3.36 -15.72 -7.06
N ASP A 55 -3.65 -16.62 -6.12
CA ASP A 55 -4.97 -17.23 -6.00
C ASP A 55 -5.99 -16.24 -5.44
N PRO A 56 -7.30 -16.43 -5.75
CA PRO A 56 -8.33 -15.51 -5.25
C PRO A 56 -8.37 -15.31 -3.74
N GLY A 57 -7.95 -16.32 -2.98
CA GLY A 57 -7.91 -16.23 -1.52
C GLY A 57 -6.63 -15.64 -0.94
N PHE A 58 -5.67 -15.31 -1.80
CA PHE A 58 -4.39 -14.77 -1.33
C PHE A 58 -4.55 -13.34 -0.86
N VAL A 59 -3.99 -13.03 0.31
CA VAL A 59 -4.03 -11.69 0.90
C VAL A 59 -2.62 -11.27 1.26
N ILE A 60 -2.22 -10.07 0.83
CA ILE A 60 -0.92 -9.50 1.15
C ILE A 60 -1.00 -8.89 2.55
N LYS A 61 -0.08 -9.28 3.41
CA LYS A 61 0.00 -8.73 4.77
C LYS A 61 0.99 -7.58 4.80
N HIS A 62 0.63 -6.49 5.46
CA HIS A 62 1.50 -5.32 5.58
C HIS A 62 2.85 -5.64 6.20
N GLU A 63 2.92 -6.59 7.13
CA GLU A 63 4.18 -6.99 7.75
C GLU A 63 5.19 -7.54 6.74
N TRP A 64 4.72 -8.10 5.61
CA TRP A 64 5.62 -8.56 4.56
C TRP A 64 6.32 -7.40 3.85
N LEU A 65 5.68 -6.23 3.82
CA LEU A 65 6.17 -5.07 3.11
C LEU A 65 7.20 -4.27 3.89
N LYS A 66 7.53 -4.69 5.11
CA LYS A 66 8.54 -4.05 5.95
C LYS A 66 9.96 -4.47 5.63
N SER A 67 10.13 -5.57 4.91
CA SER A 67 11.44 -6.14 4.62
C SER A 67 11.50 -6.61 3.17
N LYS A 68 12.57 -6.20 2.48
CA LYS A 68 12.80 -6.63 1.10
C LYS A 68 12.93 -8.15 0.99
N ASN A 69 13.59 -8.78 1.96
CA ASN A 69 13.73 -10.23 1.99
C ASN A 69 12.39 -10.94 2.17
N LYS A 70 11.55 -10.41 3.04
CA LYS A 70 10.22 -10.97 3.29
C LYS A 70 9.35 -10.88 2.05
N VAL A 71 9.39 -9.75 1.35
CA VAL A 71 8.68 -9.56 0.11
C VAL A 71 9.12 -10.58 -0.94
N LYS A 72 10.42 -10.79 -1.09
CA LYS A 72 10.95 -11.76 -2.05
C LYS A 72 10.52 -13.18 -1.72
N GLU A 73 10.46 -13.52 -0.44
CA GLU A 73 10.02 -14.84 0.02
C GLU A 73 8.53 -15.08 -0.27
N LYS A 74 7.68 -14.09 0.02
CA LYS A 74 6.23 -14.21 -0.10
C LYS A 74 5.70 -13.96 -1.50
N LEU A 75 6.42 -13.19 -2.30
CA LEU A 75 6.05 -12.87 -3.68
C LEU A 75 7.19 -13.28 -4.64
N PRO A 76 7.41 -14.61 -4.81
CA PRO A 76 8.55 -15.09 -5.59
C PRO A 76 8.40 -14.99 -7.11
N PHE A 77 7.17 -14.74 -7.58
CA PHE A 77 6.90 -14.63 -9.01
C PHE A 77 7.38 -13.31 -9.57
N ASP A 78 7.69 -13.29 -10.86
CA ASP A 78 8.18 -12.09 -11.55
C ASP A 78 7.07 -11.38 -12.32
N PHE A 79 7.21 -10.07 -12.48
CA PHE A 79 6.32 -9.26 -13.32
C PHE A 79 7.05 -7.98 -13.72
N PRO A 80 6.58 -7.26 -14.78
CA PRO A 80 7.26 -6.04 -15.23
C PRO A 80 7.41 -5.00 -14.14
N HIS A 81 8.61 -4.43 -14.03
CA HIS A 81 8.96 -3.39 -13.06
C HIS A 81 8.81 -3.80 -11.61
N LYS A 82 8.90 -5.11 -11.32
CA LYS A 82 8.73 -5.66 -9.97
C LYS A 82 9.64 -4.98 -8.95
N ASP A 83 10.93 -4.88 -9.24
CA ASP A 83 11.90 -4.32 -8.28
C ASP A 83 11.60 -2.86 -7.96
N GLU A 84 11.30 -2.07 -8.97
CA GLU A 84 10.95 -0.65 -8.79
C GLU A 84 9.67 -0.48 -7.99
N PHE A 85 8.67 -1.30 -8.29
CA PHE A 85 7.38 -1.27 -7.62
C PHE A 85 7.51 -1.66 -6.14
N LEU A 86 8.25 -2.72 -5.85
CA LEU A 86 8.45 -3.18 -4.48
C LEU A 86 9.27 -2.20 -3.66
N GLU A 87 10.27 -1.53 -4.25
CA GLU A 87 11.00 -0.48 -3.55
C GLU A 87 10.09 0.69 -3.18
N LEU A 88 9.19 1.07 -4.08
CA LEU A 88 8.22 2.13 -3.80
C LEU A 88 7.30 1.73 -2.65
N ILE A 89 6.79 0.50 -2.64
CA ILE A 89 5.94 -0.01 -1.57
C ILE A 89 6.68 -0.04 -0.24
N LEU A 90 7.94 -0.46 -0.22
CA LEU A 90 8.75 -0.46 0.99
C LEU A 90 8.91 0.96 1.55
N LYS A 91 9.12 1.95 0.69
CA LYS A 91 9.21 3.35 1.11
C LYS A 91 7.88 3.85 1.67
N ILE A 92 6.77 3.49 1.05
CA ILE A 92 5.43 3.86 1.54
C ILE A 92 5.20 3.26 2.93
N GLU A 93 5.54 2.00 3.12
CA GLU A 93 5.35 1.32 4.39
C GLU A 93 6.23 1.95 5.49
N GLU A 94 7.46 2.32 5.17
CA GLU A 94 8.35 3.03 6.08
C GLU A 94 7.74 4.37 6.50
N LYS A 95 7.21 5.14 5.55
CA LYS A 95 6.56 6.42 5.82
C LYS A 95 5.26 6.24 6.62
N ARG A 96 4.53 5.16 6.37
CA ARG A 96 3.35 4.82 7.17
C ARG A 96 3.71 4.72 8.64
N ASN A 97 4.80 4.02 8.96
CA ASN A 97 5.22 3.88 10.36
C ASN A 97 5.56 5.23 10.99
N VAL A 98 6.24 6.10 10.27
CA VAL A 98 6.56 7.45 10.75
C VAL A 98 5.29 8.28 10.94
N LEU A 99 4.39 8.29 9.96
CA LEU A 99 3.19 9.13 9.98
C LEU A 99 2.12 8.63 10.95
N CYS A 100 2.02 7.33 11.16
CA CYS A 100 0.99 6.75 12.01
C CYS A 100 1.42 6.59 13.46
N TYR A 101 2.69 6.31 13.71
CA TYR A 101 3.20 5.95 15.03
C TYR A 101 4.35 6.79 15.52
N GLY A 102 4.97 7.59 14.66
CA GLY A 102 6.06 8.47 15.03
C GLY A 102 5.56 9.83 15.53
N LYS A 103 6.51 10.75 15.79
CA LYS A 103 6.17 12.13 16.12
C LYS A 103 5.57 12.81 14.89
N PRO A 104 4.59 13.72 15.08
CA PRO A 104 4.04 14.47 13.96
C PRO A 104 5.13 15.19 13.16
N GLN A 105 5.06 15.09 11.84
CA GLN A 105 6.02 15.72 10.94
C GLN A 105 5.51 17.09 10.51
N LYS A 106 6.44 18.01 10.29
CA LYS A 106 6.11 19.31 9.69
C LYS A 106 6.08 19.18 8.17
N GLU A 107 5.32 20.04 7.53
CA GLU A 107 5.29 20.08 6.06
C GLU A 107 6.72 20.37 5.47
#